data_65b7a3d7c8c41e2938433566385acb9e
#
_entry.id   65b7a3d7c8c41e2938433566385acb9e
#
_cell.length_a   1.000
_cell.length_b   1.000
_cell.length_c   1.000
_cell.angle_alpha   90.00
_cell.angle_beta   90.00
_cell.angle_gamma   90.00
#
_symmetry.space_group_name_H-M   'P 1'
#
loop_
_entity.id
_entity.type
_entity.pdbx_description
1 polymer ?
#
loop_
_entity_poly.entity_id
_entity_poly.type
_entity_poly.pdbx_seq_one_letter_code
_entity_poly.pdbx_strand_id
1 'polypeptide(L)'
;MTYRRSILKLLLTFFVFMTSTLLSRGAEPGARPPRIRIKTGIEVLKEQNFKCLEGKRVGLITNPTGVDNHLISTIDILHEAPNVNLVALYGPEHGVRGDVHAGDKVDNANDSSTGLPVYSLYGKTRKPTPEMLKDIDVLVYDIQDIGRRSFTYISTMGVAMEAAA
;
A
#
# COMPACT_ATOMS: atom_id res chain seq x y z
N MET A 1 25.49 -2.98 74.77
CA MET A 1 24.63 -2.00 74.03
C MET A 1 25.15 -1.63 72.62
N THR A 2 26.37 -1.97 72.28
CA THR A 2 27.03 -1.60 70.99
C THR A 2 26.64 -2.53 69.80
N TYR A 3 26.36 -3.82 70.05
CA TYR A 3 26.08 -4.79 69.02
C TYR A 3 24.73 -4.53 68.27
N ARG A 4 23.68 -4.12 68.98
CA ARG A 4 22.37 -3.80 68.38
C ARG A 4 22.40 -2.62 67.38
N ARG A 5 23.27 -1.65 67.63
CA ARG A 5 23.40 -0.45 66.76
C ARG A 5 24.12 -0.76 65.45
N SER A 6 25.05 -1.74 65.49
CA SER A 6 25.78 -2.18 64.28
C SER A 6 24.90 -2.98 63.33
N ILE A 7 24.03 -3.86 63.86
CA ILE A 7 23.10 -4.65 63.05
C ILE A 7 22.05 -3.75 62.38
N LEU A 8 21.55 -2.74 63.11
CA LEU A 8 20.56 -1.81 62.57
C LEU A 8 21.15 -0.92 61.44
N LYS A 9 22.42 -0.53 61.54
CA LYS A 9 23.12 0.19 60.48
C LYS A 9 23.35 -0.69 59.24
N LEU A 10 23.70 -1.96 59.43
CA LEU A 10 23.90 -2.91 58.33
C LEU A 10 22.59 -3.19 57.59
N LEU A 11 21.49 -3.39 58.32
CA LEU A 11 20.16 -3.58 57.73
C LEU A 11 19.67 -2.35 56.96
N LEU A 12 19.92 -1.15 57.47
CA LEU A 12 19.53 0.10 56.80
C LEU A 12 20.35 0.33 55.50
N THR A 13 21.65 0.01 55.53
CA THR A 13 22.52 0.11 54.35
C THR A 13 22.11 -0.93 53.28
N PHE A 14 21.73 -2.13 53.67
CA PHE A 14 21.28 -3.17 52.77
C PHE A 14 19.91 -2.81 52.14
N PHE A 15 19.02 -2.18 52.91
CA PHE A 15 17.72 -1.72 52.40
C PHE A 15 17.84 -0.54 51.41
N VAL A 16 18.74 0.39 51.66
CA VAL A 16 19.03 1.51 50.76
C VAL A 16 19.68 1.01 49.48
N PHE A 17 20.54 -0.01 49.53
CA PHE A 17 21.16 -0.59 48.34
C PHE A 17 20.14 -1.41 47.49
N MET A 18 19.21 -2.10 48.15
CA MET A 18 18.17 -2.86 47.48
C MET A 18 17.09 -1.98 46.84
N THR A 19 16.78 -0.83 47.43
CA THR A 19 15.82 0.11 46.83
C THR A 19 16.45 0.89 45.67
N SER A 20 17.76 1.17 45.68
CA SER A 20 18.43 1.83 44.56
C SER A 20 18.57 0.89 43.33
N THR A 21 18.66 -0.42 43.52
CA THR A 21 18.67 -1.40 42.42
C THR A 21 17.27 -1.64 41.82
N LEU A 22 16.19 -1.40 42.58
CA LEU A 22 14.82 -1.48 42.04
C LEU A 22 14.39 -0.23 41.26
N LEU A 23 14.96 0.94 41.56
CA LEU A 23 14.65 2.16 40.85
C LEU A 23 15.46 2.36 39.55
N SER A 24 16.49 1.55 39.31
CA SER A 24 17.31 1.65 38.10
C SER A 24 16.90 0.70 36.98
N ARG A 25 15.66 0.18 36.98
CA ARG A 25 15.01 -0.27 35.75
C ARG A 25 14.60 0.95 34.92
N GLY A 26 15.56 1.82 34.68
CA GLY A 26 15.49 2.82 33.64
C GLY A 26 15.31 2.12 32.30
N ALA A 27 14.49 2.68 31.47
CA ALA A 27 14.25 2.25 30.13
C ALA A 27 15.56 1.77 29.47
N GLU A 28 15.56 0.60 28.88
CA GLU A 28 16.65 0.09 28.06
C GLU A 28 17.10 1.23 27.12
N PRO A 29 18.37 1.67 27.17
CA PRO A 29 18.84 2.71 26.26
C PRO A 29 18.91 2.09 24.86
N GLY A 30 17.85 2.29 24.07
CA GLY A 30 17.81 1.81 22.69
C GLY A 30 16.49 1.25 22.21
N ALA A 31 15.44 1.16 23.03
CA ALA A 31 14.12 0.83 22.55
C ALA A 31 13.67 1.94 21.58
N ARG A 32 13.84 1.70 20.29
CA ARG A 32 13.28 2.59 19.26
C ARG A 32 11.78 2.69 19.52
N PRO A 33 11.20 3.90 19.49
CA PRO A 33 9.76 4.03 19.60
C PRO A 33 9.10 3.13 18.55
N PRO A 34 7.95 2.53 18.84
CA PRO A 34 7.25 1.69 17.88
C PRO A 34 7.12 2.46 16.57
N ARG A 35 7.67 1.94 15.49
CA ARG A 35 7.54 2.56 14.18
C ARG A 35 6.06 2.55 13.84
N ILE A 36 5.46 3.72 13.73
CA ILE A 36 4.13 3.85 13.15
C ILE A 36 4.25 3.31 11.73
N ARG A 37 3.65 2.15 11.49
CA ARG A 37 3.59 1.57 10.15
C ARG A 37 2.44 2.23 9.41
N ILE A 38 2.77 3.02 8.40
CA ILE A 38 1.78 3.55 7.47
C ILE A 38 1.37 2.41 6.53
N LYS A 39 0.07 2.22 6.36
CA LYS A 39 -0.48 1.24 5.42
C LYS A 39 -0.78 1.92 4.10
N THR A 40 -0.50 1.22 3.00
CA THR A 40 -0.93 1.65 1.67
C THR A 40 -2.44 1.46 1.51
N GLY A 41 -3.03 2.12 0.51
CA GLY A 41 -4.47 1.99 0.22
C GLY A 41 -4.88 0.54 -0.04
N ILE A 42 -4.06 -0.22 -0.77
CA ILE A 42 -4.33 -1.64 -1.05
C ILE A 42 -4.27 -2.51 0.21
N GLU A 43 -3.38 -2.22 1.17
CA GLU A 43 -3.33 -2.94 2.44
C GLU A 43 -4.58 -2.69 3.28
N VAL A 44 -5.05 -1.44 3.33
CA VAL A 44 -6.31 -1.09 4.02
C VAL A 44 -7.50 -1.78 3.35
N LEU A 45 -7.55 -1.80 2.03
CA LEU A 45 -8.59 -2.47 1.27
C LEU A 45 -8.61 -3.98 1.55
N LYS A 46 -7.42 -4.62 1.60
CA LYS A 46 -7.24 -6.03 1.96
C LYS A 46 -7.72 -6.33 3.39
N GLU A 47 -7.39 -5.48 4.36
CA GLU A 47 -7.86 -5.63 5.75
C GLU A 47 -9.37 -5.51 5.88
N GLN A 48 -10.00 -4.70 5.04
CA GLN A 48 -11.45 -4.58 4.94
C GLN A 48 -12.09 -5.69 4.10
N ASN A 49 -11.31 -6.72 3.75
CA ASN A 49 -11.73 -7.84 2.92
C ASN A 49 -12.38 -7.38 1.60
N PHE A 50 -11.88 -6.30 0.99
CA PHE A 50 -12.34 -5.74 -0.28
C PHE A 50 -13.85 -5.44 -0.34
N LYS A 51 -14.49 -5.23 0.79
CA LYS A 51 -15.95 -5.11 0.93
C LYS A 51 -16.59 -4.10 -0.03
N CYS A 52 -15.90 -2.99 -0.33
CA CYS A 52 -16.42 -1.97 -1.24
C CYS A 52 -16.40 -2.41 -2.73
N LEU A 53 -15.70 -3.49 -3.06
CA LEU A 53 -15.58 -4.07 -4.41
C LEU A 53 -16.47 -5.31 -4.61
N GLU A 54 -17.02 -5.86 -3.54
CA GLU A 54 -17.81 -7.09 -3.57
C GLU A 54 -19.03 -6.95 -4.50
N GLY A 55 -19.22 -7.96 -5.35
CA GLY A 55 -20.32 -8.02 -6.32
C GLY A 55 -20.19 -7.06 -7.50
N LYS A 56 -19.06 -6.35 -7.65
CA LYS A 56 -18.83 -5.38 -8.71
C LYS A 56 -17.79 -5.88 -9.71
N ARG A 57 -17.98 -5.54 -10.99
CA ARG A 57 -16.95 -5.72 -12.02
C ARG A 57 -15.93 -4.59 -11.89
N VAL A 58 -14.71 -4.95 -11.53
CA VAL A 58 -13.65 -4.01 -11.17
C VAL A 58 -12.72 -3.79 -12.35
N GLY A 59 -12.49 -2.54 -12.73
CA GLY A 59 -11.38 -2.11 -13.58
C GLY A 59 -10.27 -1.51 -12.73
N LEU A 60 -9.01 -1.84 -13.01
CA LEU A 60 -7.86 -1.31 -12.27
C LEU A 60 -6.96 -0.47 -13.18
N ILE A 61 -6.80 0.79 -12.85
CA ILE A 61 -5.79 1.67 -13.44
C ILE A 61 -4.55 1.61 -12.54
N THR A 62 -3.45 1.08 -13.05
CA THR A 62 -2.23 0.92 -12.25
C THR A 62 -0.97 0.92 -13.11
N ASN A 63 0.17 0.96 -12.45
CA ASN A 63 1.51 0.80 -13.02
C ASN A 63 2.40 0.05 -12.00
N PRO A 64 3.71 -0.15 -12.25
CA PRO A 64 4.60 -0.87 -11.32
C PRO A 64 4.70 -0.31 -9.90
N THR A 65 4.20 0.89 -9.64
CA THR A 65 4.20 1.48 -8.30
C THR A 65 2.98 1.08 -7.45
N GLY A 66 1.96 0.47 -8.07
CA GLY A 66 0.79 -0.08 -7.39
C GLY A 66 1.15 -1.41 -6.72
N VAL A 67 1.70 -1.34 -5.53
CA VAL A 67 2.17 -2.48 -4.74
C VAL A 67 1.87 -2.29 -3.25
N ASP A 68 1.80 -3.42 -2.52
CA ASP A 68 1.77 -3.40 -1.07
C ASP A 68 3.18 -3.22 -0.46
N ASN A 69 3.29 -3.22 0.87
CA ASN A 69 4.57 -3.10 1.59
C ASN A 69 5.50 -4.32 1.42
N HIS A 70 5.03 -5.39 0.79
CA HIS A 70 5.82 -6.57 0.41
C HIS A 70 6.19 -6.55 -1.07
N LEU A 71 5.89 -5.47 -1.77
CA LEU A 71 6.08 -5.29 -3.22
C LEU A 71 5.25 -6.27 -4.06
N ILE A 72 4.14 -6.77 -3.51
CA ILE A 72 3.18 -7.57 -4.26
C ILE A 72 2.29 -6.62 -5.05
N SER A 73 2.14 -6.87 -6.36
CA SER A 73 1.35 -6.04 -7.25
C SER A 73 -0.12 -5.98 -6.84
N THR A 74 -0.72 -4.80 -6.88
CA THR A 74 -2.16 -4.61 -6.70
C THR A 74 -2.97 -5.42 -7.72
N ILE A 75 -2.44 -5.66 -8.93
CA ILE A 75 -3.07 -6.53 -9.92
C ILE A 75 -3.24 -7.94 -9.34
N ASP A 76 -2.15 -8.51 -8.84
CA ASP A 76 -2.14 -9.88 -8.33
C ASP A 76 -2.99 -10.00 -7.06
N ILE A 77 -2.89 -9.02 -6.16
CA ILE A 77 -3.70 -8.97 -4.92
C ILE A 77 -5.20 -8.98 -5.23
N LEU A 78 -5.66 -8.15 -6.20
CA LEU A 78 -7.07 -8.08 -6.54
C LEU A 78 -7.53 -9.29 -7.35
N HIS A 79 -6.66 -9.84 -8.21
CA HIS A 79 -6.97 -11.01 -9.04
C HIS A 79 -7.12 -12.29 -8.19
N GLU A 80 -6.29 -12.45 -7.17
CA GLU A 80 -6.32 -13.61 -6.27
C GLU A 80 -7.41 -13.52 -5.19
N ALA A 81 -7.99 -12.34 -4.97
CA ALA A 81 -9.01 -12.14 -3.94
C ALA A 81 -10.34 -12.80 -4.34
N PRO A 82 -10.87 -13.78 -3.57
CA PRO A 82 -11.99 -14.61 -3.99
C PRO A 82 -13.33 -13.85 -4.10
N ASN A 83 -13.42 -12.67 -3.51
CA ASN A 83 -14.61 -11.82 -3.51
C ASN A 83 -14.45 -10.56 -4.39
N VAL A 84 -13.38 -10.48 -5.19
CA VAL A 84 -13.15 -9.41 -6.16
C VAL A 84 -13.28 -9.97 -7.57
N ASN A 85 -14.09 -9.32 -8.38
CA ASN A 85 -14.21 -9.64 -9.80
C ASN A 85 -13.42 -8.61 -10.63
N LEU A 86 -12.08 -8.77 -10.69
CA LEU A 86 -11.22 -7.95 -11.52
C LEU A 86 -11.38 -8.38 -12.97
N VAL A 87 -11.84 -7.48 -13.85
CA VAL A 87 -12.21 -7.83 -15.24
C VAL A 87 -11.36 -7.11 -16.29
N ALA A 88 -10.71 -6.02 -15.94
CA ALA A 88 -9.87 -5.28 -16.89
C ALA A 88 -8.77 -4.47 -16.17
N LEU A 89 -7.68 -4.27 -16.89
CA LEU A 89 -6.55 -3.43 -16.49
C LEU A 89 -6.41 -2.24 -17.43
N TYR A 90 -5.96 -1.11 -16.91
CA TYR A 90 -5.74 0.12 -17.70
C TYR A 90 -4.33 0.62 -17.44
N GLY A 91 -3.50 0.59 -18.48
CA GLY A 91 -2.09 0.97 -18.43
C GLY A 91 -1.87 2.42 -18.84
N PRO A 92 -1.38 3.30 -17.95
CA PRO A 92 -0.82 4.59 -18.32
C PRO A 92 0.54 4.42 -19.01
N GLU A 93 1.32 5.50 -19.12
CA GLU A 93 2.71 5.45 -19.58
C GLU A 93 3.50 4.33 -18.86
N HIS A 94 4.32 3.60 -19.57
CA HIS A 94 5.07 2.41 -19.14
C HIS A 94 4.26 1.11 -18.97
N GLY A 95 2.94 1.13 -19.19
CA GLY A 95 2.10 -0.06 -19.03
C GLY A 95 1.83 -0.44 -17.57
N VAL A 96 1.05 -1.48 -17.38
CA VAL A 96 0.62 -1.94 -16.04
C VAL A 96 1.73 -2.67 -15.27
N ARG A 97 2.67 -3.31 -15.99
CA ARG A 97 3.79 -4.07 -15.41
C ARG A 97 5.16 -3.42 -15.65
N GLY A 98 5.21 -2.26 -16.34
CA GLY A 98 6.46 -1.55 -16.61
C GLY A 98 7.31 -2.17 -17.72
N ASP A 99 6.70 -2.86 -18.62
CA ASP A 99 7.30 -3.56 -19.75
C ASP A 99 7.45 -2.70 -21.01
N VAL A 100 7.04 -1.43 -20.94
CA VAL A 100 7.10 -0.47 -22.05
C VAL A 100 8.06 0.68 -21.72
N HIS A 101 8.94 1.01 -22.66
CA HIS A 101 9.90 2.12 -22.49
C HIS A 101 9.20 3.49 -22.47
N ALA A 102 9.86 4.47 -21.84
CA ALA A 102 9.37 5.85 -21.79
C ALA A 102 9.15 6.42 -23.19
N GLY A 103 7.95 6.97 -23.41
CA GLY A 103 7.57 7.59 -24.68
C GLY A 103 7.07 6.62 -25.76
N ASP A 104 7.22 5.31 -25.56
CA ASP A 104 6.67 4.32 -26.48
C ASP A 104 5.16 4.22 -26.31
N LYS A 105 4.46 3.95 -27.42
CA LYS A 105 3.03 3.71 -27.39
C LYS A 105 2.73 2.37 -26.72
N VAL A 106 1.81 2.39 -25.81
CA VAL A 106 1.28 1.17 -25.18
C VAL A 106 0.08 0.72 -26.02
N ASP A 107 0.15 -0.47 -26.59
CA ASP A 107 -0.99 -1.08 -27.30
C ASP A 107 -1.85 -1.89 -26.33
N ASN A 108 -3.10 -2.16 -26.73
CA ASN A 108 -3.97 -3.08 -26.00
C ASN A 108 -3.38 -4.49 -26.09
N ALA A 109 -3.36 -5.20 -24.98
CA ALA A 109 -2.81 -6.54 -24.84
C ALA A 109 -3.59 -7.33 -23.79
N ASN A 110 -3.15 -8.55 -23.53
CA ASN A 110 -3.57 -9.29 -22.34
C ASN A 110 -2.41 -9.38 -21.37
N ASP A 111 -2.68 -9.21 -20.08
CA ASP A 111 -1.69 -9.41 -19.04
C ASP A 111 -1.27 -10.88 -18.98
N SER A 112 0.01 -11.16 -19.12
CA SER A 112 0.53 -12.53 -19.23
C SER A 112 0.31 -13.39 -17.99
N SER A 113 0.18 -12.76 -16.82
CA SER A 113 0.03 -13.45 -15.55
C SER A 113 -1.42 -13.77 -15.23
N THR A 114 -2.35 -12.86 -15.53
CA THR A 114 -3.77 -13.00 -15.19
C THR A 114 -4.67 -13.34 -16.38
N GLY A 115 -4.18 -13.13 -17.61
CA GLY A 115 -4.98 -13.25 -18.82
C GLY A 115 -5.98 -12.12 -19.06
N LEU A 116 -6.04 -11.14 -18.17
CA LEU A 116 -7.00 -10.04 -18.24
C LEU A 116 -6.67 -9.08 -19.40
N PRO A 117 -7.68 -8.48 -20.04
CA PRO A 117 -7.46 -7.45 -21.04
C PRO A 117 -6.80 -6.21 -20.42
N VAL A 118 -5.79 -5.70 -21.10
CA VAL A 118 -5.09 -4.45 -20.76
C VAL A 118 -5.43 -3.41 -21.81
N TYR A 119 -6.11 -2.37 -21.39
CA TYR A 119 -6.40 -1.21 -22.23
C TYR A 119 -5.34 -0.12 -22.03
N SER A 120 -4.82 0.40 -23.14
CA SER A 120 -3.84 1.47 -23.09
C SER A 120 -4.49 2.83 -22.89
N LEU A 121 -4.00 3.56 -21.89
CA LEU A 121 -4.28 4.99 -21.68
C LEU A 121 -3.08 5.87 -22.07
N TYR A 122 -2.13 5.31 -22.84
CA TYR A 122 -0.96 6.03 -23.36
C TYR A 122 -0.64 5.63 -24.80
N GLY A 123 -1.67 5.65 -25.64
CA GLY A 123 -1.57 5.26 -27.04
C GLY A 123 -2.48 6.12 -27.91
N LYS A 124 -3.48 5.50 -28.53
CA LYS A 124 -4.49 6.14 -29.35
C LYS A 124 -5.41 7.06 -28.52
N THR A 125 -5.65 6.74 -27.27
CA THR A 125 -6.43 7.54 -26.32
C THR A 125 -5.68 7.68 -25.01
N ARG A 126 -5.99 8.75 -24.27
CA ARG A 126 -5.55 8.96 -22.88
C ARG A 126 -6.71 8.93 -21.90
N LYS A 127 -7.94 8.95 -22.42
CA LYS A 127 -9.18 8.84 -21.67
C LYS A 127 -9.82 7.49 -21.97
N PRO A 128 -10.25 6.72 -20.96
CA PRO A 128 -11.03 5.50 -21.20
C PRO A 128 -12.23 5.79 -22.10
N THR A 129 -12.45 4.93 -23.09
CA THR A 129 -13.63 5.05 -23.96
C THR A 129 -14.83 4.34 -23.34
N PRO A 130 -16.07 4.66 -23.76
CA PRO A 130 -17.26 3.93 -23.31
C PRO A 130 -17.17 2.42 -23.52
N GLU A 131 -16.54 1.98 -24.62
CA GLU A 131 -16.34 0.55 -24.91
C GLU A 131 -15.40 -0.11 -23.91
N MET A 132 -14.34 0.60 -23.48
CA MET A 132 -13.42 0.10 -22.46
C MET A 132 -14.09 -0.01 -21.08
N LEU A 133 -15.10 0.81 -20.81
CA LEU A 133 -15.81 0.88 -19.54
C LEU A 133 -17.13 0.08 -19.52
N LYS A 134 -17.55 -0.47 -20.66
CA LYS A 134 -18.85 -1.13 -20.85
C LYS A 134 -19.19 -2.16 -19.76
N ASP A 135 -18.19 -2.93 -19.33
CA ASP A 135 -18.35 -4.01 -18.37
C ASP A 135 -17.74 -3.70 -17.00
N ILE A 136 -17.59 -2.43 -16.65
CA ILE A 136 -17.01 -1.94 -15.41
C ILE A 136 -18.07 -1.28 -14.55
N ASP A 137 -18.18 -1.71 -13.31
CA ASP A 137 -19.06 -1.10 -12.30
C ASP A 137 -18.30 -0.13 -11.39
N VAL A 138 -16.97 -0.36 -11.24
CA VAL A 138 -16.10 0.49 -10.44
C VAL A 138 -14.68 0.52 -11.01
N LEU A 139 -14.09 1.72 -11.11
CA LEU A 139 -12.68 1.91 -11.40
C LEU A 139 -11.90 2.11 -10.10
N VAL A 140 -10.86 1.32 -9.93
CA VAL A 140 -9.84 1.50 -8.89
C VAL A 140 -8.63 2.17 -9.54
N TYR A 141 -8.07 3.15 -8.87
CA TYR A 141 -6.84 3.82 -9.28
C TYR A 141 -5.79 3.61 -8.18
N ASP A 142 -4.69 2.92 -8.53
CA ASP A 142 -3.59 2.65 -7.60
C ASP A 142 -2.24 2.90 -8.29
N ILE A 143 -1.77 4.13 -8.19
CA ILE A 143 -0.49 4.60 -8.73
C ILE A 143 0.13 5.58 -7.73
N GLN A 144 1.42 5.41 -7.44
CA GLN A 144 2.17 6.37 -6.66
C GLN A 144 2.56 7.57 -7.55
N ASP A 145 1.91 8.71 -7.33
CA ASP A 145 2.34 9.98 -7.94
C ASP A 145 3.42 10.63 -7.08
N ILE A 146 4.42 11.23 -7.70
CA ILE A 146 5.52 11.89 -7.00
C ILE A 146 5.29 13.39 -6.76
N GLY A 147 4.11 13.91 -7.11
CA GLY A 147 3.77 15.32 -6.96
C GLY A 147 4.55 16.26 -7.88
N ARG A 148 5.09 15.75 -8.99
CA ARG A 148 5.85 16.55 -9.95
C ARG A 148 5.03 16.82 -11.20
N ARG A 149 4.96 18.08 -11.61
CA ARG A 149 4.15 18.55 -12.74
C ARG A 149 4.47 17.87 -14.08
N SER A 150 5.68 17.36 -14.27
CA SER A 150 6.08 16.64 -15.48
C SER A 150 5.54 15.21 -15.56
N PHE A 151 5.00 14.67 -14.45
CA PHE A 151 4.41 13.33 -14.42
C PHE A 151 2.94 13.40 -14.83
N THR A 152 2.52 12.46 -15.66
CA THR A 152 1.21 12.47 -16.32
C THR A 152 0.14 11.73 -15.54
N TYR A 153 0.47 11.05 -14.45
CA TYR A 153 -0.45 10.14 -13.73
C TYR A 153 -1.65 10.86 -13.12
N ILE A 154 -1.45 12.03 -12.52
CA ILE A 154 -2.56 12.84 -12.00
C ILE A 154 -3.54 13.25 -13.10
N SER A 155 -3.04 13.54 -14.31
CA SER A 155 -3.87 13.85 -15.46
C SER A 155 -4.64 12.62 -15.94
N THR A 156 -4.01 11.43 -15.93
CA THR A 156 -4.68 10.16 -16.23
C THR A 156 -5.82 9.90 -15.24
N MET A 157 -5.62 10.15 -13.94
CA MET A 157 -6.68 10.05 -12.95
C MET A 157 -7.85 10.98 -13.27
N GLY A 158 -7.56 12.26 -13.57
CA GLY A 158 -8.59 13.25 -13.89
C GLY A 158 -9.46 12.85 -15.08
N VAL A 159 -8.85 12.45 -16.20
CA VAL A 159 -9.62 12.05 -17.40
C VAL A 159 -10.32 10.70 -17.23
N ALA A 160 -9.82 9.82 -16.37
CA ALA A 160 -10.49 8.57 -16.01
C ALA A 160 -11.75 8.85 -15.16
N MET A 161 -11.67 9.77 -14.21
CA MET A 161 -12.83 10.22 -13.43
C MET A 161 -13.92 10.84 -14.31
N GLU A 162 -13.53 11.69 -15.29
CA GLU A 162 -14.46 12.23 -16.27
C GLU A 162 -15.11 11.16 -17.16
N ALA A 163 -14.40 10.06 -17.44
CA ALA A 163 -14.94 8.97 -18.24
C ALA A 163 -15.90 8.08 -17.46
N ALA A 164 -15.72 8.00 -16.14
CA ALA A 164 -16.53 7.18 -15.23
C ALA A 164 -17.80 7.90 -14.72
N ALA A 165 -17.91 9.23 -14.93
CA ALA A 165 -19.06 10.05 -14.54
C ALA A 165 -20.21 9.93 -15.53
#